data_728cefe11dc9e96aadc83fc493c66d7c
#
_entry.id   728cefe11dc9e96aadc83fc493c66d7c
#
_cell.length_a   1.000
_cell.length_b   1.000
_cell.length_c   1.000
_cell.angle_alpha   90.00
_cell.angle_beta   90.00
_cell.angle_gamma   90.00
#
_symmetry.space_group_name_H-M   'P 1'
#
loop_
_entity.id
_entity.type
_entity.pdbx_description
1 polymer ?
#
loop_
_entity_poly.entity_id
_entity_poly.type
_entity_poly.pdbx_seq_one_letter_code
_entity_poly.pdbx_strand_id
1 'polypeptide(L)'
;MDVNEVDYIKIGQRIRAARLKLGWQQAEVAFRAGLTTSHMSHIETGQTKVALPTVVKIANTLSVSVDELLCDSLEQVKPVYDKKIAEELADCDAAELQAMLEIALIWTR
;
A
#
# COMPACT_ATOMS: atom_id res chain seq x y z
N MET A 1 8.46 19.10 -2.25
CA MET A 1 7.81 18.64 -1.01
C MET A 1 8.88 18.30 0.03
N ASP A 2 8.67 18.68 1.28
CA ASP A 2 9.56 18.33 2.38
C ASP A 2 9.58 16.80 2.56
N VAL A 3 10.77 16.21 2.75
CA VAL A 3 10.93 14.76 2.93
C VAL A 3 10.23 14.22 4.19
N ASN A 4 9.88 15.09 5.12
CA ASN A 4 9.19 14.74 6.36
C ASN A 4 7.66 14.89 6.28
N GLU A 5 7.14 15.30 5.14
CA GLU A 5 5.70 15.47 4.97
C GLU A 5 5.04 14.20 4.42
N VAL A 6 3.82 13.95 4.92
CA VAL A 6 2.96 12.90 4.42
C VAL A 6 2.14 13.46 3.25
N ASP A 7 2.16 12.79 2.12
CA ASP A 7 1.41 13.20 0.94
C ASP A 7 0.02 12.55 0.94
N TYR A 8 -0.95 13.25 1.53
CA TYR A 8 -2.31 12.73 1.66
C TYR A 8 -3.02 12.56 0.31
N ILE A 9 -2.66 13.37 -0.69
CA ILE A 9 -3.22 13.23 -2.03
C ILE A 9 -2.77 11.91 -2.65
N LYS A 10 -1.49 11.58 -2.53
CA LYS A 10 -0.93 10.31 -3.04
C LYS A 10 -1.51 9.11 -2.30
N ILE A 11 -1.67 9.21 -0.99
CA ILE A 11 -2.32 8.16 -0.19
C ILE A 11 -3.73 7.92 -0.73
N GLY A 12 -4.50 8.98 -0.93
CA GLY A 12 -5.85 8.89 -1.47
C GLY A 12 -5.89 8.25 -2.85
N GLN A 13 -4.97 8.61 -3.74
CA GLN A 13 -4.86 8.01 -5.06
C GLN A 13 -4.56 6.51 -5.00
N ARG A 14 -3.70 6.09 -4.10
CA ARG A 14 -3.37 4.68 -3.92
C ARG A 14 -4.54 3.88 -3.35
N ILE A 15 -5.27 4.47 -2.41
CA ILE A 15 -6.50 3.87 -1.87
C ILE A 15 -7.52 3.68 -3.00
N ARG A 16 -7.73 4.72 -3.80
CA ARG A 16 -8.65 4.66 -4.93
C ARG A 16 -8.24 3.58 -5.94
N ALA A 17 -6.96 3.52 -6.29
CA ALA A 17 -6.45 2.51 -7.23
C ALA A 17 -6.69 1.08 -6.70
N ALA A 18 -6.42 0.84 -5.41
CA ALA A 18 -6.66 -0.46 -4.79
C ALA A 18 -8.15 -0.83 -4.79
N ARG A 19 -9.01 0.16 -4.50
CA ARG A 19 -10.46 -0.02 -4.54
C ARG A 19 -10.95 -0.41 -5.93
N LEU A 20 -10.49 0.34 -6.94
CA LEU A 20 -10.89 0.09 -8.34
C LEU A 20 -10.42 -1.27 -8.84
N LYS A 21 -9.26 -1.74 -8.38
CA LYS A 21 -8.77 -3.08 -8.68
C LYS A 21 -9.73 -4.18 -8.21
N LEU A 22 -10.39 -3.96 -7.07
CA LEU A 22 -11.38 -4.89 -6.54
C LEU A 22 -12.75 -4.74 -7.20
N GLY A 23 -12.95 -3.71 -8.02
CA GLY A 23 -14.23 -3.43 -8.64
C GLY A 23 -15.27 -2.88 -7.66
N TRP A 24 -14.84 -2.34 -6.53
CA TRP A 24 -15.75 -1.83 -5.49
C TRP A 24 -16.00 -0.34 -5.64
N GLN A 25 -17.21 0.08 -5.24
CA GLN A 25 -17.57 1.50 -5.15
C GLN A 25 -17.10 2.05 -3.80
N GLN A 26 -17.03 3.38 -3.70
CA GLN A 26 -16.66 4.06 -2.44
C GLN A 26 -17.57 3.64 -1.29
N ALA A 27 -18.88 3.54 -1.55
CA ALA A 27 -19.86 3.15 -0.54
C ALA A 27 -19.56 1.76 0.05
N GLU A 28 -19.12 0.82 -0.77
CA GLU A 28 -18.77 -0.54 -0.33
C GLU A 28 -17.58 -0.54 0.62
N VAL A 29 -16.52 0.16 0.25
CA VAL A 29 -15.32 0.25 1.09
C VAL A 29 -15.63 1.01 2.37
N ALA A 30 -16.37 2.11 2.28
CA ALA A 30 -16.76 2.89 3.44
C ALA A 30 -17.55 2.04 4.44
N PHE A 31 -18.52 1.30 3.95
CA PHE A 31 -19.33 0.40 4.80
C PHE A 31 -18.46 -0.64 5.51
N ARG A 32 -17.57 -1.31 4.77
CA ARG A 32 -16.69 -2.35 5.32
C ARG A 32 -15.68 -1.81 6.31
N ALA A 33 -15.21 -0.59 6.10
CA ALA A 33 -14.24 0.06 6.97
C ALA A 33 -14.88 0.85 8.13
N GLY A 34 -16.22 0.88 8.20
CA GLY A 34 -16.91 1.62 9.25
C GLY A 34 -16.87 3.13 9.08
N LEU A 35 -16.82 3.62 7.83
CA LEU A 35 -16.74 5.03 7.48
C LEU A 35 -18.01 5.46 6.74
N THR A 36 -18.24 6.78 6.68
CA THR A 36 -19.26 7.34 5.78
C THR A 36 -18.69 7.41 4.37
N THR A 37 -19.56 7.36 3.35
CA THR A 37 -19.17 7.53 1.95
C THR A 37 -18.53 8.89 1.72
N SER A 38 -19.05 9.94 2.37
CA SER A 38 -18.49 11.28 2.29
C SER A 38 -17.06 11.34 2.83
N HIS A 39 -16.80 10.71 3.98
CA HIS A 39 -15.45 10.64 4.55
C HIS A 39 -14.50 9.89 3.62
N MET A 40 -14.94 8.76 3.08
CA MET A 40 -14.16 7.98 2.12
C MET A 40 -13.80 8.81 0.88
N SER A 41 -14.75 9.56 0.34
CA SER A 41 -14.51 10.46 -0.80
C SER A 41 -13.46 11.52 -0.47
N HIS A 42 -13.53 12.14 0.70
CA HIS A 42 -12.54 13.13 1.12
C HIS A 42 -11.15 12.53 1.31
N ILE A 43 -11.06 11.28 1.77
CA ILE A 43 -9.80 10.57 1.90
C ILE A 43 -9.20 10.32 0.51
N GLU A 44 -9.98 9.83 -0.45
CA GLU A 44 -9.49 9.51 -1.80
C GLU A 44 -9.02 10.74 -2.56
N THR A 45 -9.57 11.91 -2.29
CA THR A 45 -9.19 13.16 -2.94
C THR A 45 -8.10 13.93 -2.18
N GLY A 46 -7.71 13.47 -1.00
CA GLY A 46 -6.71 14.14 -0.18
C GLY A 46 -7.22 15.39 0.53
N GLN A 47 -8.53 15.60 0.57
CA GLN A 47 -9.14 16.76 1.25
C GLN A 47 -9.04 16.69 2.77
N THR A 48 -8.84 15.51 3.31
CA THR A 48 -8.69 15.31 4.75
C THR A 48 -7.35 14.64 5.06
N LYS A 49 -6.79 14.98 6.21
CA LYS A 49 -5.61 14.30 6.74
C LYS A 49 -6.09 13.03 7.45
N VAL A 50 -6.09 11.92 6.73
CA VAL A 50 -6.58 10.65 7.25
C VAL A 50 -5.75 10.21 8.46
N ALA A 51 -6.43 9.82 9.53
CA ALA A 51 -5.77 9.34 10.74
C ALA A 51 -5.20 7.92 10.53
N LEU A 52 -4.12 7.61 11.20
CA LEU A 52 -3.46 6.30 11.09
C LEU A 52 -4.42 5.12 11.37
N PRO A 53 -5.26 5.15 12.42
CA PRO A 53 -6.22 4.06 12.63
C PRO A 53 -7.16 3.84 11.45
N THR A 54 -7.57 4.93 10.79
CA THR A 54 -8.44 4.86 9.60
C THR A 54 -7.68 4.27 8.41
N VAL A 55 -6.42 4.63 8.22
CA VAL A 55 -5.56 4.03 7.18
C VAL A 55 -5.46 2.52 7.37
N VAL A 56 -5.26 2.07 8.61
CA VAL A 56 -5.18 0.63 8.93
C VAL A 56 -6.50 -0.08 8.60
N LYS A 57 -7.63 0.51 8.94
CA LYS A 57 -8.96 -0.07 8.61
C LYS A 57 -9.16 -0.21 7.11
N ILE A 58 -8.78 0.83 6.36
CA ILE A 58 -8.89 0.82 4.89
C ILE A 58 -7.95 -0.22 4.29
N ALA A 59 -6.70 -0.28 4.75
CA ALA A 59 -5.72 -1.25 4.28
C ALA A 59 -6.22 -2.69 4.48
N ASN A 60 -6.76 -2.98 5.67
CA ASN A 60 -7.33 -4.30 5.97
C ASN A 60 -8.52 -4.61 5.07
N THR A 61 -9.40 -3.63 4.84
CA THR A 61 -10.56 -3.79 3.98
C THR A 61 -10.17 -4.08 2.53
N LEU A 62 -9.16 -3.41 2.03
CA LEU A 62 -8.68 -3.57 0.65
C LEU A 62 -7.65 -4.68 0.49
N SER A 63 -7.24 -5.32 1.58
CA SER A 63 -6.20 -6.37 1.60
C SER A 63 -4.87 -5.89 1.00
N VAL A 64 -4.50 -4.68 1.34
CA VAL A 64 -3.19 -4.09 0.97
C VAL A 64 -2.42 -3.74 2.22
N SER A 65 -1.11 -3.60 2.09
CA SER A 65 -0.28 -3.18 3.23
C SER A 65 -0.36 -1.66 3.42
N VAL A 66 -0.16 -1.21 4.66
CA VAL A 66 -0.05 0.22 4.96
C VAL A 66 1.16 0.81 4.23
N ASP A 67 2.25 0.07 4.13
CA ASP A 67 3.46 0.49 3.41
C ASP A 67 3.16 0.80 1.94
N GLU A 68 2.33 0.00 1.30
CA GLU A 68 1.92 0.24 -0.10
C GLU A 68 1.18 1.57 -0.24
N LEU A 69 0.30 1.89 0.70
CA LEU A 69 -0.44 3.14 0.69
C LEU A 69 0.44 4.37 0.97
N LEU A 70 1.49 4.19 1.76
CA LEU A 70 2.39 5.27 2.19
C LEU A 70 3.68 5.35 1.39
N CYS A 71 3.89 4.49 0.39
CA CYS A 71 5.19 4.35 -0.28
C CYS A 71 5.67 5.64 -0.93
N ASP A 72 4.77 6.52 -1.37
CA ASP A 72 5.14 7.81 -1.96
C ASP A 72 5.75 8.77 -0.93
N SER A 73 5.50 8.52 0.36
CA SER A 73 6.05 9.32 1.47
C SER A 73 7.30 8.68 2.08
N LEU A 74 7.73 7.52 1.60
CA LEU A 74 8.83 6.72 2.15
C LEU A 74 9.95 6.50 1.12
N GLU A 75 10.32 7.53 0.39
CA GLU A 75 11.23 7.44 -0.77
C GLU A 75 12.59 6.82 -0.46
N GLN A 76 13.11 7.00 0.75
CA GLN A 76 14.47 6.57 1.07
C GLN A 76 14.59 5.09 1.47
N VAL A 77 13.48 4.43 1.75
CA VAL A 77 13.48 3.03 2.20
C VAL A 77 13.62 2.07 1.02
N LYS A 78 12.89 2.34 -0.06
CA LYS A 78 12.80 1.46 -1.23
C LYS A 78 14.16 1.20 -1.91
N PRO A 79 15.00 2.23 -2.23
CA PRO A 79 16.28 1.99 -2.87
C PRO A 79 17.24 1.11 -2.06
N VAL A 80 17.22 1.24 -0.73
CA VAL A 80 18.06 0.42 0.15
C VAL A 80 17.64 -1.05 0.10
N TYR A 81 16.34 -1.33 0.14
CA TYR A 81 15.83 -2.69 0.03
C TYR A 81 16.14 -3.31 -1.33
N ASP A 82 15.90 -2.58 -2.41
CA ASP A 82 16.14 -3.07 -3.76
C ASP A 82 17.60 -3.44 -3.97
N LYS A 83 18.52 -2.61 -3.48
CA LYS A 83 19.96 -2.85 -3.56
C LYS A 83 20.37 -4.10 -2.79
N LYS A 84 19.88 -4.25 -1.57
CA LYS A 84 20.19 -5.41 -0.72
C LYS A 84 19.67 -6.70 -1.34
N ILE A 85 18.45 -6.69 -1.84
CA ILE A 85 17.85 -7.85 -2.52
C ILE A 85 18.66 -8.20 -3.76
N ALA A 86 19.05 -7.20 -4.56
CA ALA A 86 19.85 -7.44 -5.76
C ALA A 86 21.21 -8.06 -5.43
N GLU A 87 21.87 -7.61 -4.36
CA GLU A 87 23.14 -8.16 -3.90
C GLU A 87 22.97 -9.61 -3.44
N GLU A 88 21.93 -9.92 -2.70
CA GLU A 88 21.65 -11.29 -2.23
C GLU A 88 21.29 -12.22 -3.39
N LEU A 89 20.49 -11.76 -4.35
CA LEU A 89 20.08 -12.54 -5.50
C LEU A 89 21.24 -12.82 -6.46
N ALA A 90 22.23 -11.94 -6.53
CA ALA A 90 23.39 -12.11 -7.40
C ALA A 90 24.23 -13.33 -7.01
N ASP A 91 24.18 -13.75 -5.74
CA ASP A 91 24.95 -14.89 -5.23
C ASP A 91 24.14 -16.19 -5.23
N CYS A 92 22.87 -16.16 -5.66
CA CYS A 92 22.00 -17.33 -5.65
C CYS A 92 22.09 -18.09 -6.98
N ASP A 93 22.03 -19.43 -6.93
CA ASP A 93 21.85 -20.24 -8.12
C ASP A 93 20.37 -20.32 -8.53
N ALA A 94 20.08 -20.96 -9.67
CA ALA A 94 18.72 -21.03 -10.21
C ALA A 94 17.75 -21.77 -9.27
N ALA A 95 18.23 -22.80 -8.58
CA ALA A 95 17.40 -23.58 -7.66
C ALA A 95 17.05 -22.75 -6.41
N GLU A 96 18.01 -21.99 -5.89
CA GLU A 96 17.79 -21.11 -4.76
C GLU A 96 16.80 -19.99 -5.11
N LEU A 97 16.92 -19.39 -6.29
CA LEU A 97 15.98 -18.37 -6.76
C LEU A 97 14.57 -18.94 -6.91
N GLN A 98 14.44 -20.15 -7.44
CA GLN A 98 13.15 -20.82 -7.58
C GLN A 98 12.50 -21.06 -6.21
N ALA A 99 13.26 -21.54 -5.24
CA ALA A 99 12.76 -21.76 -3.89
C ALA A 99 12.29 -20.46 -3.24
N MET A 100 13.04 -19.37 -3.41
CA MET A 100 12.68 -18.05 -2.89
C MET A 100 11.39 -17.52 -3.51
N LEU A 101 11.21 -17.72 -4.83
CA LEU A 101 9.98 -17.30 -5.52
C LEU A 101 8.77 -18.11 -5.04
N GLU A 102 8.92 -19.40 -4.81
CA GLU A 102 7.84 -20.24 -4.29
C GLU A 102 7.41 -19.81 -2.89
N ILE A 103 8.37 -19.49 -2.01
CA ILE A 103 8.09 -18.97 -0.67
C ILE A 103 7.36 -17.64 -0.77
N ALA A 104 7.81 -16.74 -1.63
CA ALA A 104 7.16 -15.42 -1.83
C ALA A 104 5.71 -15.57 -2.29
N LEU A 105 5.44 -16.52 -3.21
CA LEU A 105 4.08 -16.78 -3.68
C LEU A 105 3.16 -17.31 -2.57
N ILE A 106 3.69 -18.14 -1.67
CA ILE A 106 2.92 -18.64 -0.52
C ILE A 106 2.56 -17.48 0.42
N TRP A 107 3.48 -16.58 0.68
CA TRP A 107 3.26 -15.44 1.58
C TRP A 107 2.33 -14.36 1.01
N THR A 108 2.18 -14.28 -0.30
CA THR A 108 1.35 -13.26 -0.96
C THR A 108 -0.06 -13.74 -1.30
N ARG A 109 -0.38 -14.97 -1.01
CA ARG A 109 -1.72 -15.54 -1.25
C ARG A 109 -2.73 -15.11 -0.21
#